data_d27d030d4f6e66ac2c73d5fc1f4d9894
#
_entry.id   d27d030d4f6e66ac2c73d5fc1f4d9894
#
_cell.length_a   1.000
_cell.length_b   1.000
_cell.length_c   1.000
_cell.angle_alpha   90.00
_cell.angle_beta   90.00
_cell.angle_gamma   90.00
#
_symmetry.space_group_name_H-M   'P 1'
#
loop_
_entity.id
_entity.type
_entity.pdbx_description
1 polymer ?
#
loop_
_entity_poly.entity_id
_entity_poly.type
_entity_poly.pdbx_seq_one_letter_code
_entity_poly.pdbx_strand_id
1 'polypeptide(L)'
;MTSGPKGTTVLLLLAVTAFMAPQSPLLIVVVPTLAWRFVSTNQNFWGQSFHYDLVLMPIVFAAMVDGVVRARHDGWRPLRVYARGAPTMALLVGLFLCTRYPFKDLVDPATYQPSPRAQAAERTLSKIPDGATIETDLGLIGQLTHRTRVFFIGTALPVVPQFVLVTDPVQAQAQSDPVHYAESLHPGTTYVLVSAEGGYTLVRRLL
;
A
#
# COMPACT_ATOMS: atom_id res chain seq x y z
N MET A 1 15.80 -4.55 21.64
CA MET A 1 15.63 -5.49 20.51
C MET A 1 14.51 -4.96 19.64
N THR A 2 14.82 -4.30 18.54
CA THR A 2 13.80 -3.90 17.57
C THR A 2 13.33 -5.16 16.86
N SER A 3 12.11 -5.59 17.15
CA SER A 3 11.47 -6.65 16.36
C SER A 3 11.46 -6.19 14.90
N GLY A 4 12.03 -6.98 14.00
CA GLY A 4 11.98 -6.67 12.58
C GLY A 4 10.54 -6.58 12.08
N PRO A 5 10.30 -6.01 10.88
CA PRO A 5 8.93 -5.76 10.37
C PRO A 5 8.01 -6.99 10.43
N LYS A 6 8.55 -8.20 10.26
CA LYS A 6 7.80 -9.46 10.38
C LYS A 6 7.26 -9.68 11.79
N GLY A 7 8.11 -9.47 12.81
CA GLY A 7 7.70 -9.60 14.22
C GLY A 7 6.67 -8.57 14.62
N THR A 8 6.82 -7.34 14.15
CA THR A 8 5.84 -6.26 14.40
C THR A 8 4.48 -6.60 13.79
N THR A 9 4.43 -7.14 12.57
CA THR A 9 3.18 -7.57 11.92
C THR A 9 2.46 -8.64 12.75
N VAL A 10 3.16 -9.68 13.17
CA VAL A 10 2.57 -10.74 14.02
C VAL A 10 2.09 -10.17 15.36
N LEU A 11 2.90 -9.32 16.00
CA LEU A 11 2.53 -8.70 17.27
C LEU A 11 1.26 -7.86 17.15
N LEU A 12 1.13 -7.05 16.10
CA LEU A 12 -0.07 -6.23 15.89
C LEU A 12 -1.29 -7.08 15.59
N LEU A 13 -1.19 -8.13 14.78
CA LEU A 13 -2.30 -9.07 14.53
C LEU A 13 -2.79 -9.73 15.82
N LEU A 14 -1.89 -10.04 16.75
CA LEU A 14 -2.27 -10.58 18.06
C LEU A 14 -2.83 -9.49 18.98
N ALA A 15 -2.24 -8.29 18.98
CA ALA A 15 -2.65 -7.20 19.86
C ALA A 15 -4.07 -6.70 19.54
N VAL A 16 -4.44 -6.54 18.25
CA VAL A 16 -5.81 -6.11 17.86
C VAL A 16 -6.88 -7.10 18.28
N THR A 17 -6.51 -8.36 18.54
CA THR A 17 -7.41 -9.41 19.05
C THR A 17 -7.26 -9.64 20.57
N ALA A 18 -6.60 -8.70 21.25
CA ALA A 18 -6.27 -8.83 22.68
C ALA A 18 -5.66 -10.22 23.00
N PHE A 19 -4.81 -10.73 22.12
CA PHE A 19 -4.17 -12.05 22.25
C PHE A 19 -5.13 -13.23 22.44
N MET A 20 -6.41 -13.08 22.06
CA MET A 20 -7.40 -14.16 22.17
C MET A 20 -7.44 -15.06 20.94
N ALA A 21 -7.02 -14.58 19.76
CA ALA A 21 -7.01 -15.39 18.54
C ALA A 21 -6.24 -16.73 18.67
N PRO A 22 -5.11 -16.83 19.40
CA PRO A 22 -4.41 -18.11 19.62
C PRO A 22 -5.21 -19.19 20.38
N GLN A 23 -6.29 -18.81 21.06
CA GLN A 23 -7.18 -19.78 21.73
C GLN A 23 -8.10 -20.51 20.73
N SER A 24 -8.10 -20.08 19.47
CA SER A 24 -8.92 -20.66 18.41
C SER A 24 -8.07 -21.42 17.38
N PRO A 25 -8.46 -22.62 16.98
CA PRO A 25 -7.82 -23.34 15.87
C PRO A 25 -8.01 -22.62 14.53
N LEU A 26 -8.99 -21.71 14.39
CA LEU A 26 -9.18 -20.92 13.17
C LEU A 26 -7.94 -20.07 12.83
N LEU A 27 -7.12 -19.74 13.82
CA LEU A 27 -5.88 -18.99 13.56
C LEU A 27 -4.91 -19.72 12.62
N ILE A 28 -5.01 -21.05 12.49
CA ILE A 28 -4.14 -21.84 11.59
C ILE A 28 -4.34 -21.40 10.11
N VAL A 29 -5.52 -20.89 9.77
CA VAL A 29 -5.84 -20.42 8.40
C VAL A 29 -5.00 -19.18 8.00
N VAL A 30 -4.48 -18.45 8.98
CA VAL A 30 -3.58 -17.30 8.76
C VAL A 30 -2.18 -17.75 8.31
N VAL A 31 -1.76 -18.93 8.72
CA VAL A 31 -0.38 -19.43 8.55
C VAL A 31 0.07 -19.46 7.09
N PRO A 32 -0.67 -20.01 6.12
CA PRO A 32 -0.23 -20.02 4.71
C PRO A 32 0.01 -18.63 4.15
N THR A 33 -0.85 -17.66 4.48
CA THR A 33 -0.71 -16.27 4.02
C THR A 33 0.52 -15.60 4.63
N LEU A 34 0.76 -15.75 5.92
CA LEU A 34 1.98 -15.22 6.56
C LEU A 34 3.24 -15.93 6.09
N ALA A 35 3.18 -17.23 5.84
CA ALA A 35 4.33 -18.01 5.40
C ALA A 35 4.86 -17.49 4.05
N TRP A 36 4.02 -17.39 3.02
CA TRP A 36 4.50 -16.91 1.72
C TRP A 36 4.96 -15.44 1.78
N ARG A 37 4.30 -14.58 2.56
CA ARG A 37 4.71 -13.18 2.76
C ARG A 37 6.10 -13.10 3.36
N PHE A 38 6.37 -13.87 4.40
CA PHE A 38 7.64 -13.81 5.14
C PHE A 38 8.80 -14.54 4.45
N VAL A 39 8.50 -15.51 3.57
CA VAL A 39 9.50 -16.18 2.71
C VAL A 39 9.87 -15.28 1.52
N SER A 40 8.98 -14.39 1.07
CA SER A 40 9.25 -13.48 -0.04
C SER A 40 10.48 -12.61 0.23
N THR A 41 11.26 -12.36 -0.81
CA THR A 41 12.38 -11.39 -0.81
C THR A 41 11.91 -9.93 -0.85
N ASN A 42 10.65 -9.68 -1.25
CA ASN A 42 10.08 -8.35 -1.29
C ASN A 42 9.66 -7.89 0.12
N GLN A 43 10.41 -6.94 0.67
CA GLN A 43 10.19 -6.42 2.02
C GLN A 43 8.83 -5.71 2.18
N ASN A 44 8.22 -5.24 1.10
CA ASN A 44 6.88 -4.62 1.13
C ASN A 44 5.80 -5.59 1.62
N PHE A 45 6.00 -6.90 1.49
CA PHE A 45 5.07 -7.90 1.98
C PHE A 45 5.15 -8.16 3.49
N TRP A 46 6.25 -7.73 4.17
CA TRP A 46 6.49 -8.08 5.56
C TRP A 46 5.77 -7.18 6.56
N GLY A 47 5.47 -5.94 6.17
CA GLY A 47 4.94 -4.91 7.07
C GLY A 47 3.47 -4.56 6.84
N GLN A 48 3.03 -3.49 7.52
CA GLN A 48 1.64 -3.01 7.49
C GLN A 48 1.40 -1.87 6.49
N SER A 49 2.42 -1.46 5.75
CA SER A 49 2.35 -0.29 4.85
C SER A 49 1.41 -0.48 3.66
N PHE A 50 1.01 -1.72 3.39
CA PHE A 50 0.15 -2.09 2.27
C PHE A 50 -1.04 -2.93 2.74
N HIS A 51 -1.99 -3.14 1.84
CA HIS A 51 -3.27 -3.84 2.07
C HIS A 51 -3.17 -5.35 2.37
N TYR A 52 -1.98 -5.91 2.47
CA TYR A 52 -1.79 -7.37 2.62
C TYR A 52 -2.34 -7.95 3.93
N ASP A 53 -2.55 -7.13 4.95
CA ASP A 53 -3.17 -7.55 6.20
C ASP A 53 -4.71 -7.61 6.09
N LEU A 54 -5.31 -6.99 5.07
CA LEU A 54 -6.76 -6.92 4.91
C LEU A 54 -7.42 -8.30 4.84
N VAL A 55 -6.80 -9.25 4.12
CA VAL A 55 -7.29 -10.64 4.03
C VAL A 55 -7.18 -11.41 5.35
N LEU A 56 -6.28 -10.99 6.26
CA LEU A 56 -6.09 -11.64 7.55
C LEU A 56 -7.08 -11.14 8.59
N MET A 57 -7.58 -9.90 8.48
CA MET A 57 -8.44 -9.28 9.48
C MET A 57 -9.72 -10.07 9.78
N PRO A 58 -10.52 -10.50 8.79
CA PRO A 58 -11.72 -11.30 9.08
C PRO A 58 -11.39 -12.59 9.82
N ILE A 59 -10.28 -13.25 9.46
CA ILE A 59 -9.88 -14.54 10.03
C ILE A 59 -9.43 -14.36 11.48
N VAL A 60 -8.58 -13.36 11.77
CA VAL A 60 -8.08 -13.15 13.15
C VAL A 60 -9.19 -12.66 14.07
N PHE A 61 -10.15 -11.86 13.57
CA PHE A 61 -11.30 -11.46 14.39
C PHE A 61 -12.29 -12.61 14.62
N ALA A 62 -12.54 -13.47 13.62
CA ALA A 62 -13.31 -14.70 13.83
C ALA A 62 -12.63 -15.62 14.86
N ALA A 63 -11.31 -15.77 14.74
CA ALA A 63 -10.50 -16.53 15.70
C ALA A 63 -10.55 -15.89 17.11
N MET A 64 -10.55 -14.55 17.21
CA MET A 64 -10.73 -13.85 18.50
C MET A 64 -12.08 -14.19 19.13
N VAL A 65 -13.18 -14.12 18.37
CA VAL A 65 -14.52 -14.40 18.89
C VAL A 65 -14.60 -15.84 19.40
N ASP A 66 -14.20 -16.81 18.58
CA ASP A 66 -14.16 -18.22 18.98
C ASP A 66 -13.21 -18.43 20.17
N GLY A 67 -12.04 -17.81 20.19
CA GLY A 67 -11.08 -17.86 21.28
C GLY A 67 -11.61 -17.31 22.58
N VAL A 68 -12.36 -16.19 22.56
CA VAL A 68 -13.04 -15.65 23.73
C VAL A 68 -14.11 -16.62 24.27
N VAL A 69 -14.92 -17.22 23.39
CA VAL A 69 -15.93 -18.19 23.77
C VAL A 69 -15.28 -19.41 24.44
N ARG A 70 -14.25 -20.00 23.83
CA ARG A 70 -13.51 -21.14 24.40
C ARG A 70 -12.89 -20.78 25.74
N ALA A 71 -12.20 -19.66 25.84
CA ALA A 71 -11.53 -19.22 27.05
C ALA A 71 -12.50 -18.95 28.22
N ARG A 72 -13.72 -18.53 27.94
CA ARG A 72 -14.77 -18.35 28.98
C ARG A 72 -15.24 -19.67 29.61
N HIS A 73 -15.08 -20.79 28.91
CA HIS A 73 -15.44 -22.12 29.38
C HIS A 73 -14.20 -22.93 29.83
N ASP A 74 -13.00 -22.34 29.77
CA ASP A 74 -11.76 -22.99 30.16
C ASP A 74 -11.72 -23.29 31.67
N GLY A 75 -11.01 -24.35 32.06
CA GLY A 75 -10.78 -24.73 33.46
C GLY A 75 -9.91 -23.73 34.23
N TRP A 76 -9.03 -22.98 33.52
CA TRP A 76 -8.08 -22.07 34.13
C TRP A 76 -8.71 -20.69 34.42
N ARG A 77 -8.94 -20.41 35.71
CA ARG A 77 -9.64 -19.22 36.18
C ARG A 77 -9.06 -17.88 35.64
N PRO A 78 -7.73 -17.67 35.62
CA PRO A 78 -7.17 -16.42 35.07
C PRO A 78 -7.54 -16.17 33.60
N LEU A 79 -7.53 -17.22 32.76
CA LEU A 79 -7.91 -17.11 31.35
C LEU A 79 -9.39 -16.74 31.20
N ARG A 80 -10.29 -17.33 32.02
CA ARG A 80 -11.71 -16.98 32.04
C ARG A 80 -11.95 -15.52 32.39
N VAL A 81 -11.23 -15.00 33.39
CA VAL A 81 -11.33 -13.61 33.82
C VAL A 81 -10.83 -12.69 32.72
N TYR A 82 -9.67 -13.00 32.13
CA TYR A 82 -9.11 -12.24 31.03
C TYR A 82 -10.05 -12.20 29.81
N ALA A 83 -10.62 -13.34 29.40
CA ALA A 83 -11.54 -13.44 28.28
C ALA A 83 -12.81 -12.59 28.40
N ARG A 84 -13.21 -12.22 29.64
CA ARG A 84 -14.35 -11.31 29.84
C ARG A 84 -14.01 -9.87 29.47
N GLY A 85 -12.77 -9.44 29.72
CA GLY A 85 -12.28 -8.09 29.39
C GLY A 85 -11.68 -7.97 28.00
N ALA A 86 -11.36 -9.09 27.34
CA ALA A 86 -10.66 -9.10 26.05
C ALA A 86 -11.37 -8.31 24.92
N PRO A 87 -12.71 -8.35 24.77
CA PRO A 87 -13.38 -7.53 23.76
C PRO A 87 -13.20 -6.02 23.99
N THR A 88 -13.27 -5.58 25.26
CA THR A 88 -13.01 -4.17 25.61
C THR A 88 -11.55 -3.79 25.34
N MET A 89 -10.61 -4.67 25.67
CA MET A 89 -9.20 -4.45 25.36
C MET A 89 -8.95 -4.36 23.85
N ALA A 90 -9.53 -5.26 23.06
CA ALA A 90 -9.43 -5.21 21.60
C ALA A 90 -9.99 -3.89 21.03
N LEU A 91 -11.13 -3.43 21.55
CA LEU A 91 -11.70 -2.13 21.18
C LEU A 91 -10.74 -0.97 21.52
N LEU A 92 -10.16 -0.95 22.72
CA LEU A 92 -9.23 0.10 23.12
C LEU A 92 -7.95 0.10 22.24
N VAL A 93 -7.42 -1.08 21.92
CA VAL A 93 -6.29 -1.21 20.98
C VAL A 93 -6.68 -0.69 19.60
N GLY A 94 -7.85 -1.05 19.10
CA GLY A 94 -8.37 -0.57 17.81
C GLY A 94 -8.50 0.95 17.78
N LEU A 95 -9.11 1.56 18.81
CA LEU A 95 -9.24 3.01 18.93
C LEU A 95 -7.86 3.70 18.99
N PHE A 96 -6.92 3.15 19.77
CA PHE A 96 -5.55 3.67 19.80
C PHE A 96 -4.90 3.61 18.41
N LEU A 97 -5.04 2.51 17.69
CA LEU A 97 -4.49 2.39 16.34
C LEU A 97 -5.14 3.38 15.36
N CYS A 98 -6.43 3.68 15.48
CA CYS A 98 -7.09 4.72 14.68
C CYS A 98 -6.42 6.09 14.84
N THR A 99 -5.88 6.42 16.02
CA THR A 99 -5.15 7.69 16.24
C THR A 99 -3.73 7.67 15.67
N ARG A 100 -3.15 6.48 15.47
CA ARG A 100 -1.76 6.31 14.98
C ARG A 100 -1.68 6.12 13.46
N TYR A 101 -2.76 5.69 12.83
CA TYR A 101 -2.88 5.45 11.41
C TYR A 101 -3.79 6.48 10.74
N PRO A 102 -3.88 6.54 9.40
CA PRO A 102 -4.58 7.60 8.65
C PRO A 102 -6.07 7.80 8.94
N PHE A 103 -6.68 6.98 9.81
CA PHE A 103 -8.09 7.16 10.18
C PHE A 103 -8.39 8.54 10.81
N LYS A 104 -7.43 9.16 11.48
CA LYS A 104 -7.56 10.52 12.00
C LYS A 104 -7.76 11.55 10.87
N ASP A 105 -7.21 11.26 9.69
CA ASP A 105 -7.28 12.16 8.55
C ASP A 105 -8.71 12.29 8.01
N LEU A 106 -9.59 11.30 8.30
CA LEU A 106 -11.01 11.35 7.93
C LEU A 106 -11.78 12.49 8.62
N VAL A 107 -11.29 12.98 9.76
CA VAL A 107 -11.91 14.09 10.49
C VAL A 107 -11.15 15.41 10.32
N ASP A 108 -10.04 15.40 9.57
CA ASP A 108 -9.27 16.60 9.25
C ASP A 108 -9.81 17.26 7.97
N PRO A 109 -10.35 18.49 8.04
CA PRO A 109 -10.84 19.22 6.87
C PRO A 109 -9.77 19.38 5.77
N ALA A 110 -8.49 19.44 6.13
CA ALA A 110 -7.39 19.57 5.16
C ALA A 110 -7.28 18.36 4.23
N THR A 111 -7.70 17.18 4.69
CA THR A 111 -7.70 15.94 3.90
C THR A 111 -8.61 16.02 2.66
N TYR A 112 -9.67 16.82 2.75
CA TYR A 112 -10.66 17.00 1.68
C TYR A 112 -10.31 18.13 0.73
N GLN A 113 -9.18 18.81 0.93
CA GLN A 113 -8.70 19.86 0.04
C GLN A 113 -7.64 19.32 -0.91
N PRO A 114 -7.69 19.66 -2.22
CA PRO A 114 -6.65 19.27 -3.16
C PRO A 114 -5.29 19.82 -2.70
N SER A 115 -4.35 18.94 -2.40
CA SER A 115 -2.98 19.35 -2.05
C SER A 115 -2.30 20.03 -3.25
N PRO A 116 -1.28 20.88 -3.04
CA PRO A 116 -0.49 21.46 -4.13
C PRO A 116 0.09 20.38 -5.05
N ARG A 117 0.46 19.23 -4.50
CA ARG A 117 0.94 18.08 -5.27
C ARG A 117 -0.16 17.45 -6.13
N ALA A 118 -1.38 17.31 -5.63
CA ALA A 118 -2.52 16.82 -6.40
C ALA A 118 -2.86 17.77 -7.56
N GLN A 119 -2.81 19.07 -7.33
CA GLN A 119 -3.02 20.09 -8.38
C GLN A 119 -1.93 20.04 -9.46
N ALA A 120 -0.66 19.83 -9.07
CA ALA A 120 0.45 19.66 -10.02
C ALA A 120 0.27 18.36 -10.85
N ALA A 121 -0.18 17.27 -10.20
CA ALA A 121 -0.54 16.04 -10.91
C ALA A 121 -1.61 16.30 -11.98
N GLU A 122 -2.70 16.96 -11.62
CA GLU A 122 -3.80 17.29 -12.52
C GLU A 122 -3.34 18.14 -13.71
N ARG A 123 -2.54 19.19 -13.45
CA ARG A 123 -1.95 20.00 -14.52
C ARG A 123 -1.03 19.22 -15.44
N THR A 124 -0.27 18.27 -14.91
CA THR A 124 0.60 17.40 -15.72
C THR A 124 -0.22 16.41 -16.53
N LEU A 125 -1.20 15.78 -15.92
CA LEU A 125 -2.09 14.83 -16.58
C LEU A 125 -2.93 15.46 -17.69
N SER A 126 -3.35 16.71 -17.55
CA SER A 126 -4.11 17.43 -18.59
C SER A 126 -3.35 17.66 -19.89
N LYS A 127 -2.02 17.55 -19.86
CA LYS A 127 -1.16 17.65 -21.06
C LYS A 127 -1.10 16.35 -21.89
N ILE A 128 -1.69 15.26 -21.37
CA ILE A 128 -1.69 13.95 -22.02
C ILE A 128 -3.04 13.77 -22.72
N PRO A 129 -3.10 13.64 -24.06
CA PRO A 129 -4.35 13.47 -24.78
C PRO A 129 -4.96 12.08 -24.54
N ASP A 130 -6.28 12.00 -24.71
CA ASP A 130 -7.00 10.73 -24.65
C ASP A 130 -6.56 9.80 -25.78
N GLY A 131 -6.52 8.50 -25.47
CA GLY A 131 -6.04 7.48 -26.41
C GLY A 131 -4.51 7.39 -26.53
N ALA A 132 -3.75 8.29 -25.88
CA ALA A 132 -2.29 8.22 -25.91
C ALA A 132 -1.75 6.95 -25.27
N THR A 133 -0.58 6.51 -25.73
CA THR A 133 0.21 5.47 -25.06
C THR A 133 1.16 6.13 -24.07
N ILE A 134 1.13 5.68 -22.83
CA ILE A 134 1.95 6.24 -21.76
C ILE A 134 2.57 5.15 -20.89
N GLU A 135 3.80 5.37 -20.49
CA GLU A 135 4.50 4.59 -19.50
C GLU A 135 4.68 5.42 -18.22
N THR A 136 4.31 4.87 -17.07
CA THR A 136 4.37 5.58 -15.81
C THR A 136 4.58 4.62 -14.63
N ASP A 137 4.94 5.17 -13.47
CA ASP A 137 4.99 4.43 -12.22
C ASP A 137 3.59 4.24 -11.59
N LEU A 138 3.52 3.49 -10.48
CA LEU A 138 2.26 3.13 -9.83
C LEU A 138 1.44 4.34 -9.34
N GLY A 139 2.08 5.49 -9.09
CA GLY A 139 1.44 6.63 -8.44
C GLY A 139 0.28 7.23 -9.22
N LEU A 140 0.35 7.19 -10.56
CA LEU A 140 -0.64 7.82 -11.45
C LEU A 140 -1.36 6.85 -12.39
N ILE A 141 -1.01 5.56 -12.39
CA ILE A 141 -1.64 4.56 -13.27
C ILE A 141 -3.18 4.62 -13.17
N GLY A 142 -3.71 4.62 -11.95
CA GLY A 142 -5.17 4.61 -11.73
C GLY A 142 -5.90 5.81 -12.33
N GLN A 143 -5.25 6.97 -12.44
CA GLN A 143 -5.84 8.19 -13.00
C GLN A 143 -5.78 8.23 -14.54
N LEU A 144 -4.98 7.40 -15.15
CA LEU A 144 -4.74 7.37 -16.59
C LEU A 144 -5.48 6.23 -17.30
N THR A 145 -5.73 5.12 -16.64
CA THR A 145 -6.28 3.89 -17.23
C THR A 145 -7.63 4.05 -17.90
N HIS A 146 -8.46 5.01 -17.46
CA HIS A 146 -9.80 5.22 -18.04
C HIS A 146 -9.78 5.93 -19.41
N ARG A 147 -8.67 6.60 -19.77
CA ARG A 147 -8.59 7.43 -20.99
C ARG A 147 -7.34 7.22 -21.86
N THR A 148 -6.34 6.47 -21.35
CA THR A 148 -5.08 6.23 -22.06
C THR A 148 -4.70 4.75 -22.03
N ARG A 149 -3.78 4.35 -22.89
CA ARG A 149 -3.18 3.02 -22.84
C ARG A 149 -1.91 3.08 -21.99
N VAL A 150 -2.03 2.63 -20.72
CA VAL A 150 -0.98 2.76 -19.71
C VAL A 150 -0.15 1.51 -19.63
N PHE A 151 1.17 1.69 -19.48
CA PHE A 151 2.14 0.65 -19.17
C PHE A 151 2.89 1.04 -17.89
N PHE A 152 3.30 0.04 -17.12
CA PHE A 152 4.22 0.26 -16.02
C PHE A 152 5.64 0.49 -16.56
N ILE A 153 6.42 1.38 -15.94
CA ILE A 153 7.79 1.71 -16.38
C ILE A 153 8.64 0.47 -16.59
N GLY A 154 9.25 0.38 -17.77
CA GLY A 154 10.08 -0.75 -18.21
C GLY A 154 9.30 -1.95 -18.75
N THR A 155 7.96 -1.86 -18.89
CA THR A 155 7.14 -3.00 -19.36
C THR A 155 6.40 -2.76 -20.68
N ALA A 156 6.59 -1.60 -21.32
CA ALA A 156 5.84 -1.26 -22.54
C ALA A 156 6.25 -2.05 -23.79
N LEU A 157 7.43 -2.65 -23.83
CA LEU A 157 7.94 -3.36 -25.01
C LEU A 157 7.00 -4.49 -25.47
N PRO A 158 6.76 -4.64 -26.77
CA PRO A 158 7.41 -3.96 -27.90
C PRO A 158 6.80 -2.59 -28.28
N VAL A 159 5.86 -2.07 -27.50
CA VAL A 159 5.22 -0.77 -27.75
C VAL A 159 6.15 0.34 -27.25
N VAL A 160 6.43 1.31 -28.13
CA VAL A 160 7.17 2.53 -27.75
C VAL A 160 6.14 3.59 -27.39
N PRO A 161 6.02 3.99 -26.11
CA PRO A 161 4.99 4.91 -25.64
C PRO A 161 5.20 6.33 -26.20
N GLN A 162 4.11 7.06 -26.42
CA GLN A 162 4.14 8.46 -26.80
C GLN A 162 4.60 9.37 -25.66
N PHE A 163 4.32 8.96 -24.42
CA PHE A 163 4.67 9.69 -23.22
C PHE A 163 5.34 8.78 -22.21
N VAL A 164 6.29 9.35 -21.44
CA VAL A 164 6.82 8.74 -20.22
C VAL A 164 6.63 9.74 -19.09
N LEU A 165 5.94 9.32 -18.03
CA LEU A 165 5.66 10.14 -16.84
C LEU A 165 6.31 9.49 -15.62
N VAL A 166 7.15 10.23 -14.94
CA VAL A 166 7.86 9.78 -13.75
C VAL A 166 7.43 10.62 -12.56
N THR A 167 7.16 9.96 -11.42
CA THR A 167 6.82 10.63 -10.17
C THR A 167 7.96 10.54 -9.16
N ASP A 168 8.12 11.61 -8.35
CA ASP A 168 9.06 11.61 -7.24
C ASP A 168 8.49 10.77 -6.07
N PRO A 169 9.28 9.91 -5.38
CA PRO A 169 10.74 9.75 -5.38
C PRO A 169 11.25 8.49 -6.09
N VAL A 170 10.48 7.89 -6.98
CA VAL A 170 10.70 6.51 -7.44
C VAL A 170 11.99 6.36 -8.26
N GLN A 171 12.49 7.47 -8.86
CA GLN A 171 13.68 7.37 -9.69
C GLN A 171 14.52 8.66 -9.69
N ALA A 172 15.47 8.75 -8.78
CA ALA A 172 16.40 9.88 -8.71
C ALA A 172 17.16 10.14 -10.04
N GLN A 173 17.46 9.11 -10.83
CA GLN A 173 18.08 9.24 -12.15
C GLN A 173 17.16 9.90 -13.18
N ALA A 174 15.86 9.59 -13.14
CA ALA A 174 14.88 10.19 -14.05
C ALA A 174 14.63 11.68 -13.78
N GLN A 175 15.01 12.18 -12.63
CA GLN A 175 14.85 13.59 -12.27
C GLN A 175 16.02 14.46 -12.71
N SER A 176 17.25 13.91 -12.74
CA SER A 176 18.43 14.64 -13.19
C SER A 176 18.43 14.80 -14.71
N ASP A 177 18.01 13.79 -15.45
CA ASP A 177 17.88 13.82 -16.93
C ASP A 177 16.71 12.92 -17.38
N PRO A 178 15.49 13.44 -17.35
CA PRO A 178 14.28 12.66 -17.70
C PRO A 178 14.22 12.26 -19.18
N VAL A 179 14.83 13.03 -20.05
CA VAL A 179 14.88 12.73 -21.47
C VAL A 179 15.79 11.53 -21.71
N HIS A 180 17.02 11.60 -21.21
CA HIS A 180 17.95 10.47 -21.31
C HIS A 180 17.40 9.21 -20.64
N TYR A 181 16.69 9.36 -19.52
CA TYR A 181 16.04 8.23 -18.86
C TYR A 181 14.99 7.55 -19.77
N ALA A 182 14.09 8.31 -20.39
CA ALA A 182 13.09 7.77 -21.31
C ALA A 182 13.72 7.13 -22.54
N GLU A 183 14.78 7.73 -23.09
CA GLU A 183 15.54 7.19 -24.21
C GLU A 183 16.28 5.89 -23.85
N SER A 184 16.74 5.77 -22.61
CA SER A 184 17.37 4.53 -22.11
C SER A 184 16.38 3.37 -21.99
N LEU A 185 15.11 3.66 -21.70
CA LEU A 185 14.04 2.66 -21.68
C LEU A 185 13.65 2.22 -23.11
N HIS A 186 13.76 3.14 -24.08
CA HIS A 186 13.36 2.92 -25.47
C HIS A 186 14.47 3.33 -26.44
N PRO A 187 15.54 2.51 -26.58
CA PRO A 187 16.68 2.83 -27.45
C PRO A 187 16.26 3.11 -28.88
N GLY A 188 16.88 4.11 -29.48
CA GLY A 188 16.60 4.53 -30.87
C GLY A 188 15.40 5.47 -31.01
N THR A 189 14.87 5.97 -29.93
CA THR A 189 13.81 7.00 -29.93
C THR A 189 14.29 8.28 -29.28
N THR A 190 13.69 9.40 -29.65
CA THR A 190 14.00 10.71 -29.10
C THR A 190 12.80 11.25 -28.32
N TYR A 191 13.06 11.74 -27.13
CA TYR A 191 12.04 12.37 -26.26
C TYR A 191 12.37 13.84 -26.00
N VAL A 192 11.34 14.60 -25.65
CA VAL A 192 11.46 16.00 -25.22
C VAL A 192 10.71 16.22 -23.93
N LEU A 193 11.24 17.08 -23.08
CA LEU A 193 10.59 17.48 -21.83
C LEU A 193 9.34 18.29 -22.12
N VAL A 194 8.19 17.91 -21.58
CA VAL A 194 6.92 18.61 -21.67
C VAL A 194 6.63 19.39 -20.38
N SER A 195 6.94 18.79 -19.23
CA SER A 195 6.65 19.37 -17.92
C SER A 195 7.52 18.73 -16.85
N ALA A 196 8.00 19.57 -15.91
CA ALA A 196 8.61 19.14 -14.66
C ALA A 196 8.06 20.03 -13.55
N GLU A 197 7.07 19.53 -12.78
CA GLU A 197 6.31 20.32 -11.82
C GLU A 197 5.84 19.44 -10.66
N GLY A 198 5.99 19.93 -9.42
CA GLY A 198 5.46 19.30 -8.22
C GLY A 198 5.89 17.84 -8.00
N GLY A 199 7.09 17.46 -8.48
CA GLY A 199 7.58 16.09 -8.42
C GLY A 199 7.08 15.19 -9.54
N TYR A 200 6.45 15.74 -10.58
CA TYR A 200 6.02 15.03 -11.79
C TYR A 200 6.81 15.50 -12.99
N THR A 201 7.41 14.56 -13.71
CA THR A 201 8.18 14.85 -14.92
C THR A 201 7.58 14.09 -16.09
N LEU A 202 7.13 14.83 -17.08
CA LEU A 202 6.50 14.32 -18.29
C LEU A 202 7.40 14.59 -19.50
N VAL A 203 7.73 13.55 -20.22
CA VAL A 203 8.42 13.65 -21.53
C VAL A 203 7.54 13.07 -22.63
N ARG A 204 7.68 13.58 -23.85
CA ARG A 204 6.97 13.16 -25.05
C ARG A 204 7.93 12.71 -26.13
N ARG A 205 7.62 11.61 -26.78
CA ARG A 205 8.38 11.12 -27.95
C ARG A 205 8.23 12.08 -29.13
N LEU A 206 9.34 12.41 -29.78
CA LEU A 206 9.33 13.02 -31.11
C LEU A 206 9.02 11.96 -32.16
N LEU A 207 8.11 12.28 -33.05
CA LEU A 207 7.74 11.39 -34.19
C LEU A 207 8.79 11.47 -35.27
#